data_7ea85b6b2572ab789c4984a0f54ff593
#
_entry.id   7ea85b6b2572ab789c4984a0f54ff593
#
_cell.length_a   1.000
_cell.length_b   1.000
_cell.length_c   1.000
_cell.angle_alpha   90.00
_cell.angle_beta   90.00
_cell.angle_gamma   90.00
#
_symmetry.space_group_name_H-M   'P 1'
#
loop_
_entity.id
_entity.type
_entity.pdbx_description
1 polymer ?
#
loop_
_entity_poly.entity_id
_entity_poly.type
_entity_poly.pdbx_seq_one_letter_code
_entity_poly.pdbx_strand_id
1 'polypeptide(L)'
;MEVRLHPLEKRHLEWLLQIRNHESTRSQLKNDTIFTLEESEKWFETLKSPWYVIMDEDLYWVGYVRTNGDEVGCDIHPDYRRRGYAREAYKQYLEDKTYAELDVFEDNHAKSLYEELGFKETGEVQFIRGRKYLKMIYENRN
;
A
#
# COMPACT_ATOMS: atom_id res chain seq x y z
N MET A 1 18.85 2.32 -5.78
CA MET A 1 17.85 1.25 -5.70
C MET A 1 16.72 1.55 -6.67
N GLU A 2 16.41 0.61 -7.53
CA GLU A 2 15.28 0.73 -8.44
C GLU A 2 14.25 -0.36 -8.13
N VAL A 3 12.99 -0.01 -8.29
CA VAL A 3 11.92 -0.99 -8.22
C VAL A 3 11.14 -0.97 -9.53
N ARG A 4 10.45 -2.06 -9.79
CA ARG A 4 9.57 -2.18 -10.94
C ARG A 4 8.16 -2.49 -10.43
N LEU A 5 7.17 -1.76 -10.95
CA LEU A 5 5.77 -2.01 -10.63
C LEU A 5 5.17 -2.84 -11.76
N HIS A 6 4.83 -4.07 -11.45
CA HIS A 6 4.26 -5.02 -12.41
C HIS A 6 2.77 -5.21 -12.10
N PRO A 7 1.87 -5.19 -13.09
CA PRO A 7 0.46 -5.41 -12.82
C PRO A 7 0.21 -6.70 -12.06
N LEU A 8 -0.65 -6.64 -11.04
CA LEU A 8 -1.02 -7.80 -10.25
C LEU A 8 -1.78 -8.80 -11.12
N GLU A 9 -1.39 -10.07 -11.03
CA GLU A 9 -2.02 -11.17 -11.75
C GLU A 9 -2.50 -12.22 -10.76
N LYS A 10 -3.39 -13.08 -11.21
CA LYS A 10 -3.96 -14.14 -10.36
C LYS A 10 -2.87 -15.00 -9.71
N ARG A 11 -1.79 -15.28 -10.43
CA ARG A 11 -0.66 -16.09 -9.92
C ARG A 11 0.06 -15.46 -8.73
N HIS A 12 -0.13 -14.18 -8.48
CA HIS A 12 0.49 -13.48 -7.36
C HIS A 12 -0.30 -13.57 -6.06
N LEU A 13 -1.57 -13.99 -6.11
CA LEU A 13 -2.49 -13.86 -4.97
C LEU A 13 -2.09 -14.68 -3.74
N GLU A 14 -1.60 -15.89 -3.93
CA GLU A 14 -1.17 -16.72 -2.81
C GLU A 14 -0.02 -16.04 -2.04
N TRP A 15 0.96 -15.52 -2.79
CA TRP A 15 2.06 -14.76 -2.21
C TRP A 15 1.56 -13.46 -1.55
N LEU A 16 0.66 -12.75 -2.20
CA LEU A 16 0.10 -11.51 -1.65
C LEU A 16 -0.53 -11.76 -0.29
N LEU A 17 -1.23 -12.87 -0.13
CA LEU A 17 -1.86 -13.21 1.15
C LEU A 17 -0.86 -13.46 2.27
N GLN A 18 0.36 -13.91 1.97
CA GLN A 18 1.40 -14.06 2.98
C GLN A 18 1.70 -12.72 3.64
N ILE A 19 1.66 -11.64 2.86
CA ILE A 19 1.85 -10.28 3.37
C ILE A 19 0.57 -9.77 4.01
N ARG A 20 -0.55 -9.82 3.28
CA ARG A 20 -1.83 -9.23 3.68
C ARG A 20 -2.36 -9.83 4.98
N ASN A 21 -2.19 -11.13 5.16
CA ASN A 21 -2.68 -11.85 6.34
C ASN A 21 -1.68 -11.83 7.51
N HIS A 22 -0.47 -11.36 7.29
CA HIS A 22 0.52 -11.27 8.37
C HIS A 22 0.05 -10.25 9.41
N GLU A 23 0.18 -10.57 10.69
CA GLU A 23 -0.28 -9.70 11.77
C GLU A 23 0.30 -8.29 11.68
N SER A 24 1.58 -8.16 11.35
CA SER A 24 2.23 -6.86 11.26
C SER A 24 1.66 -5.98 10.15
N THR A 25 1.12 -6.58 9.10
CA THR A 25 0.42 -5.85 8.03
C THR A 25 -1.00 -5.52 8.47
N ARG A 26 -1.75 -6.53 8.94
CA ARG A 26 -3.14 -6.35 9.35
C ARG A 26 -3.33 -5.28 10.42
N SER A 27 -2.40 -5.18 11.35
CA SER A 27 -2.48 -4.20 12.44
C SER A 27 -2.44 -2.76 11.93
N GLN A 28 -1.94 -2.53 10.72
CA GLN A 28 -1.84 -1.20 10.11
C GLN A 28 -2.93 -0.94 9.06
N LEU A 29 -3.86 -1.87 8.89
CA LEU A 29 -4.94 -1.73 7.92
C LEU A 29 -6.28 -1.47 8.63
N LYS A 30 -7.16 -0.72 7.97
CA LYS A 30 -8.51 -0.48 8.47
C LYS A 30 -9.26 -1.80 8.61
N ASN A 31 -9.18 -2.66 7.59
CA ASN A 31 -9.77 -3.98 7.61
C ASN A 31 -8.70 -5.02 7.96
N ASP A 32 -8.76 -5.59 9.15
CA ASP A 32 -7.77 -6.55 9.64
C ASP A 32 -8.20 -8.02 9.48
N THR A 33 -9.20 -8.28 8.63
CA THR A 33 -9.69 -9.62 8.36
C THR A 33 -8.63 -10.47 7.66
N ILE A 34 -8.56 -11.75 8.02
CA ILE A 34 -7.74 -12.75 7.33
C ILE A 34 -8.56 -13.30 6.17
N PHE A 35 -7.97 -13.35 4.98
CA PHE A 35 -8.64 -13.84 3.78
C PHE A 35 -8.07 -15.17 3.32
N THR A 36 -8.94 -16.00 2.73
CA THR A 36 -8.52 -17.25 2.07
C THR A 36 -8.14 -16.94 0.61
N LEU A 37 -7.43 -17.88 -0.02
CA LEU A 37 -7.10 -17.75 -1.44
C LEU A 37 -8.36 -17.67 -2.29
N GLU A 38 -9.38 -18.49 -1.98
CA GLU A 38 -10.63 -18.48 -2.71
C GLU A 38 -11.31 -17.11 -2.66
N GLU A 39 -11.39 -16.50 -1.46
CA GLU A 39 -11.93 -15.16 -1.29
C GLU A 39 -11.16 -14.13 -2.09
N SER A 40 -9.82 -14.25 -2.11
CA SER A 40 -8.96 -13.33 -2.84
C SER A 40 -9.11 -13.47 -4.34
N GLU A 41 -9.30 -14.68 -4.84
CA GLU A 41 -9.54 -14.90 -6.26
C GLU A 41 -10.87 -14.27 -6.71
N LYS A 42 -11.90 -14.37 -5.90
CA LYS A 42 -13.18 -13.72 -6.17
C LYS A 42 -13.06 -12.20 -6.16
N TRP A 43 -12.34 -11.68 -5.17
CA TRP A 43 -12.08 -10.25 -5.08
C TRP A 43 -11.31 -9.75 -6.32
N PHE A 44 -10.30 -10.49 -6.74
CA PHE A 44 -9.48 -10.11 -7.90
C PHE A 44 -10.32 -9.96 -9.17
N GLU A 45 -11.31 -10.82 -9.36
CA GLU A 45 -12.21 -10.75 -10.52
C GLU A 45 -13.07 -9.49 -10.52
N THR A 46 -13.31 -8.87 -9.37
CA THR A 46 -14.10 -7.65 -9.24
C THR A 46 -13.26 -6.39 -9.24
N LEU A 47 -11.94 -6.51 -9.32
CA LEU A 47 -11.01 -5.39 -9.18
C LEU A 47 -11.19 -4.37 -10.30
N LYS A 48 -11.43 -3.11 -9.94
CA LYS A 48 -11.65 -2.02 -10.89
C LYS A 48 -10.48 -1.06 -11.01
N SER A 49 -9.63 -1.03 -10.00
CA SER A 49 -8.41 -0.20 -9.98
C SER A 49 -7.19 -1.11 -10.01
N PRO A 50 -6.11 -0.71 -10.69
CA PRO A 50 -4.94 -1.58 -10.83
C PRO A 50 -4.16 -1.69 -9.52
N TRP A 51 -3.77 -2.92 -9.19
CA TRP A 51 -2.79 -3.19 -8.14
C TRP A 51 -1.49 -3.61 -8.81
N TYR A 52 -0.37 -3.43 -8.13
CA TYR A 52 0.95 -3.74 -8.69
C TYR A 52 1.78 -4.55 -7.72
N VAL A 53 2.54 -5.50 -8.27
CA VAL A 53 3.60 -6.18 -7.52
C VAL A 53 4.83 -5.28 -7.58
N ILE A 54 5.47 -5.08 -6.43
CA ILE A 54 6.72 -4.34 -6.36
C ILE A 54 7.84 -5.36 -6.50
N MET A 55 8.67 -5.21 -7.52
CA MET A 55 9.82 -6.08 -7.77
C MET A 55 11.11 -5.31 -7.51
N ASP A 56 12.10 -5.99 -6.93
CA ASP A 56 13.44 -5.42 -6.80
C ASP A 56 14.23 -5.55 -8.11
N GLU A 57 15.50 -5.16 -8.11
CA GLU A 57 16.36 -5.20 -9.30
C GLU A 57 16.56 -6.61 -9.85
N ASP A 58 16.45 -7.62 -8.98
CA ASP A 58 16.59 -9.03 -9.37
C ASP A 58 15.24 -9.69 -9.68
N LEU A 59 14.18 -8.89 -9.76
CA LEU A 59 12.82 -9.33 -10.06
C LEU A 59 12.16 -10.16 -8.95
N TYR A 60 12.68 -10.10 -7.72
CA TYR A 60 12.02 -10.69 -6.57
C TYR A 60 10.80 -9.84 -6.19
N TRP A 61 9.74 -10.50 -5.78
CA TRP A 61 8.52 -9.83 -5.32
C TRP A 61 8.70 -9.42 -3.87
N VAL A 62 8.78 -8.12 -3.63
CA VAL A 62 9.06 -7.60 -2.27
C VAL A 62 7.85 -6.99 -1.58
N GLY A 63 6.80 -6.70 -2.33
CA GLY A 63 5.58 -6.09 -1.80
C GLY A 63 4.59 -5.80 -2.90
N TYR A 64 3.54 -5.05 -2.55
CA TYR A 64 2.54 -4.68 -3.56
C TYR A 64 2.01 -3.28 -3.29
N VAL A 65 1.51 -2.64 -4.36
CA VAL A 65 0.81 -1.35 -4.30
C VAL A 65 -0.68 -1.62 -4.43
N ARG A 66 -1.44 -1.11 -3.49
CA ARG A 66 -2.91 -1.16 -3.48
C ARG A 66 -3.45 0.14 -4.05
N THR A 67 -4.46 0.08 -4.87
CA THR A 67 -5.15 1.28 -5.31
C THR A 67 -6.66 1.08 -5.25
N ASN A 68 -7.38 2.17 -5.04
CA ASN A 68 -8.84 2.21 -5.14
C ASN A 68 -9.20 3.65 -5.54
N GLY A 69 -9.34 3.89 -6.85
CA GLY A 69 -9.47 5.24 -7.35
C GLY A 69 -8.22 6.05 -7.03
N ASP A 70 -8.38 7.14 -6.29
CA ASP A 70 -7.25 7.99 -5.88
C ASP A 70 -6.51 7.49 -4.64
N GLU A 71 -7.05 6.49 -3.96
CA GLU A 71 -6.41 5.92 -2.79
C GLU A 71 -5.24 5.03 -3.19
N VAL A 72 -4.13 5.14 -2.46
CA VAL A 72 -2.93 4.34 -2.67
C VAL A 72 -2.38 3.85 -1.34
N GLY A 73 -1.82 2.66 -1.34
CA GLY A 73 -1.12 2.10 -0.20
C GLY A 73 -0.09 1.09 -0.67
N CYS A 74 0.92 0.84 0.14
CA CYS A 74 1.92 -0.19 -0.13
C CYS A 74 2.06 -1.08 1.09
N ASP A 75 2.19 -2.37 0.85
CA ASP A 75 2.52 -3.33 1.91
C ASP A 75 3.76 -4.09 1.46
N ILE A 76 4.76 -4.13 2.31
CA ILE A 76 6.04 -4.77 2.03
C ILE A 76 6.13 -6.08 2.82
N HIS A 77 6.61 -7.12 2.16
CA HIS A 77 6.85 -8.42 2.81
C HIS A 77 7.79 -8.21 4.01
N PRO A 78 7.50 -8.83 5.16
CA PRO A 78 8.31 -8.62 6.38
C PRO A 78 9.81 -8.78 6.20
N ASP A 79 10.25 -9.71 5.34
CA ASP A 79 11.67 -9.96 5.09
C ASP A 79 12.37 -8.85 4.30
N TYR A 80 11.60 -7.93 3.72
CA TYR A 80 12.12 -6.86 2.86
C TYR A 80 11.90 -5.48 3.44
N ARG A 81 11.38 -5.37 4.66
CA ARG A 81 11.10 -4.08 5.31
C ARG A 81 12.37 -3.33 5.69
N ARG A 82 12.23 -2.01 5.85
CA ARG A 82 13.30 -1.08 6.26
C ARG A 82 14.46 -1.01 5.26
N ARG A 83 14.18 -1.28 3.99
CA ARG A 83 15.17 -1.21 2.92
C ARG A 83 14.87 -0.13 1.88
N GLY A 84 13.78 0.64 2.08
CA GLY A 84 13.41 1.72 1.17
C GLY A 84 12.50 1.32 0.01
N TYR A 85 12.02 0.09 -0.05
CA TYR A 85 11.17 -0.35 -1.15
C TYR A 85 9.85 0.40 -1.24
N ALA A 86 9.20 0.67 -0.11
CA ALA A 86 7.95 1.43 -0.11
C ALA A 86 8.18 2.85 -0.64
N ARG A 87 9.26 3.51 -0.20
CA ARG A 87 9.60 4.85 -0.68
C ARG A 87 9.75 4.88 -2.19
N GLU A 88 10.51 3.95 -2.74
CA GLU A 88 10.74 3.90 -4.18
C GLU A 88 9.47 3.58 -4.96
N ALA A 89 8.65 2.68 -4.44
CA ALA A 89 7.38 2.32 -5.06
C ALA A 89 6.43 3.51 -5.09
N TYR A 90 6.28 4.24 -3.98
CA TYR A 90 5.45 5.44 -3.94
C TYR A 90 5.97 6.52 -4.90
N LYS A 91 7.28 6.76 -4.92
CA LYS A 91 7.86 7.75 -5.84
C LYS A 91 7.53 7.41 -7.28
N GLN A 92 7.71 6.15 -7.66
CA GLN A 92 7.42 5.72 -9.03
C GLN A 92 5.93 5.82 -9.35
N TYR A 93 5.07 5.41 -8.40
CA TYR A 93 3.63 5.49 -8.59
C TYR A 93 3.17 6.95 -8.76
N LEU A 94 3.74 7.87 -7.99
CA LEU A 94 3.34 9.27 -7.98
C LEU A 94 3.89 10.11 -9.15
N GLU A 95 4.86 9.59 -9.89
CA GLU A 95 5.51 10.33 -10.98
C GLU A 95 4.53 10.98 -11.97
N ASP A 96 3.48 10.26 -12.33
CA ASP A 96 2.48 10.74 -13.30
C ASP A 96 1.17 11.15 -12.65
N LYS A 97 1.14 11.30 -11.34
CA LYS A 97 -0.06 11.66 -10.59
C LYS A 97 -0.03 13.12 -10.17
N THR A 98 -1.19 13.77 -10.26
CA THR A 98 -1.38 15.12 -9.73
C THR A 98 -2.08 15.08 -8.39
N TYR A 99 -2.69 13.96 -8.02
CA TYR A 99 -3.44 13.80 -6.79
C TYR A 99 -3.43 12.34 -6.34
N ALA A 100 -3.32 12.13 -5.04
CA ALA A 100 -3.46 10.81 -4.42
C ALA A 100 -3.91 10.97 -2.97
N GLU A 101 -4.55 9.95 -2.44
CA GLU A 101 -5.01 9.90 -1.05
C GLU A 101 -4.49 8.64 -0.38
N LEU A 102 -4.32 8.71 0.93
CA LEU A 102 -4.10 7.53 1.75
C LEU A 102 -4.65 7.75 3.14
N ASP A 103 -4.85 6.64 3.84
CA ASP A 103 -5.24 6.67 5.24
C ASP A 103 -4.16 5.95 6.04
N VAL A 104 -3.87 6.44 7.23
CA VAL A 104 -2.79 5.91 8.05
C VAL A 104 -3.14 6.06 9.54
N PHE A 105 -2.80 5.05 10.34
CA PHE A 105 -2.88 5.20 11.78
C PHE A 105 -1.84 6.22 12.25
N GLU A 106 -2.23 7.12 13.14
CA GLU A 106 -1.36 8.17 13.65
C GLU A 106 -0.06 7.62 14.26
N ASP A 107 -0.14 6.45 14.88
CA ASP A 107 1.00 5.79 15.52
C ASP A 107 1.84 4.93 14.56
N ASN A 108 1.52 4.93 13.27
CA ASN A 108 2.28 4.19 12.26
C ASN A 108 3.54 4.97 11.89
N HIS A 109 4.69 4.30 11.96
CA HIS A 109 5.98 4.90 11.58
C HIS A 109 6.01 5.39 10.12
N ALA A 110 5.21 4.80 9.24
CA ALA A 110 5.17 5.19 7.83
C ALA A 110 4.63 6.62 7.61
N LYS A 111 3.99 7.21 8.61
CA LYS A 111 3.47 8.57 8.50
C LYS A 111 4.56 9.57 8.11
N SER A 112 5.75 9.44 8.68
CA SER A 112 6.88 10.33 8.35
C SER A 112 7.33 10.17 6.89
N LEU A 113 7.28 8.96 6.35
CA LEU A 113 7.56 8.70 4.95
C LEU A 113 6.53 9.42 4.06
N TYR A 114 5.26 9.34 4.42
CA TYR A 114 4.21 9.99 3.64
C TYR A 114 4.37 11.51 3.63
N GLU A 115 4.73 12.11 4.76
CA GLU A 115 5.01 13.54 4.84
C GLU A 115 6.21 13.92 3.97
N GLU A 116 7.28 13.12 3.99
CA GLU A 116 8.45 13.30 3.14
C GLU A 116 8.08 13.26 1.64
N LEU A 117 7.15 12.41 1.26
CA LEU A 117 6.69 12.29 -0.13
C LEU A 117 5.76 13.42 -0.57
N GLY A 118 5.31 14.25 0.35
CA GLY A 118 4.45 15.37 0.04
C GLY A 118 2.97 15.21 0.44
N PHE A 119 2.64 14.12 1.13
CA PHE A 119 1.29 13.95 1.69
C PHE A 119 1.10 14.86 2.89
N LYS A 120 -0.09 15.43 3.02
CA LYS A 120 -0.46 16.31 4.14
C LYS A 120 -1.76 15.83 4.76
N GLU A 121 -1.86 15.94 6.08
CA GLU A 121 -3.10 15.62 6.79
C GLU A 121 -4.21 16.56 6.37
N THR A 122 -5.43 16.02 6.21
CA THR A 122 -6.60 16.83 5.85
C THR A 122 -7.35 17.34 7.08
N GLY A 123 -7.08 16.79 8.25
CA GLY A 123 -7.86 17.03 9.45
C GLY A 123 -8.97 16.00 9.68
N GLU A 124 -9.25 15.15 8.69
CA GLU A 124 -10.21 14.06 8.88
C GLU A 124 -9.62 12.97 9.75
N VAL A 125 -10.34 12.61 10.80
CA VAL A 125 -9.90 11.60 11.78
C VAL A 125 -11.04 10.62 12.02
N GLN A 126 -10.72 9.34 12.00
CA GLN A 126 -11.61 8.27 12.44
C GLN A 126 -10.95 7.56 13.61
N PHE A 127 -11.73 6.79 14.36
CA PHE A 127 -11.21 5.93 15.42
C PHE A 127 -11.48 4.49 15.01
N ILE A 128 -10.44 3.70 14.88
CA ILE A 128 -10.52 2.32 14.48
C ILE A 128 -9.75 1.50 15.51
N ARG A 129 -10.43 0.60 16.17
CA ARG A 129 -9.86 -0.20 17.26
C ARG A 129 -9.15 0.66 18.30
N GLY A 130 -9.77 1.83 18.63
CA GLY A 130 -9.26 2.76 19.65
C GLY A 130 -8.06 3.61 19.21
N ARG A 131 -7.70 3.58 17.95
CA ARG A 131 -6.55 4.33 17.41
C ARG A 131 -7.03 5.38 16.40
N LYS A 132 -6.35 6.52 16.37
CA LYS A 132 -6.65 7.55 15.39
C LYS A 132 -6.21 7.10 14.01
N TYR A 133 -7.09 7.22 13.04
CA TYR A 133 -6.87 6.86 11.63
C TYR A 133 -7.06 8.12 10.82
N LEU A 134 -5.99 8.56 10.17
CA LEU A 134 -5.91 9.89 9.55
C LEU A 134 -5.95 9.79 8.04
N LYS A 135 -6.62 10.76 7.41
CA LYS A 135 -6.57 10.90 5.96
C LYS A 135 -5.46 11.89 5.57
N MET A 136 -4.66 11.51 4.58
CA MET A 136 -3.63 12.38 4.02
C MET A 136 -3.82 12.48 2.51
N ILE A 137 -3.47 13.63 1.94
CA ILE A 137 -3.56 13.87 0.50
C ILE A 137 -2.22 14.36 -0.04
N TYR A 138 -1.99 14.00 -1.30
CA TYR A 138 -0.87 14.44 -2.10
C TYR A 138 -1.42 15.25 -3.28
N GLU A 139 -0.89 16.45 -3.48
CA GLU A 139 -1.23 17.27 -4.63
C GLU A 139 0.04 17.78 -5.29
N ASN A 140 0.15 17.53 -6.59
CA ASN A 140 1.25 18.04 -7.40
C ASN A 140 0.67 18.92 -8.50
N ARG A 141 0.89 20.22 -8.39
CA ARG A 141 0.32 21.22 -9.30
C ARG A 141 1.26 21.66 -10.42
N ASN A 142 2.37 20.99 -10.57
CA ASN A 142 3.34 21.33 -11.62
C ASN A 142 2.90 20.81 -12.98
#